data_3d271e215d00850cd9c6f8bbdb7f5b49
#
_entry.id   3d271e215d00850cd9c6f8bbdb7f5b49
#
_cell.length_a   1.000
_cell.length_b   1.000
_cell.length_c   1.000
_cell.angle_alpha   90.00
_cell.angle_beta   90.00
_cell.angle_gamma   90.00
#
_symmetry.space_group_name_H-M   'P 1'
#
loop_
_entity.id
_entity.type
_entity.pdbx_description
1 polymer ?
#
loop_
_entity_poly.entity_id
_entity_poly.type
_entity_poly.pdbx_seq_one_letter_code
_entity_poly.pdbx_strand_id
1 'polypeptide(L)'
;VPAHSGVQFNEEVDAIAKNALLAKGHKTYNDGSVYFVGYSVQDWQTIIECINDENAGLSEGKEISPLVLTKETIGTREKIKVTQANNAVVINCYKNSKSYVQGKQTVLFQKIISTAIWFLGNKQTVIETLNNYHALTLTANEVETKFEQMLPNYRHESQKHYANLLSAIYNTMLTGYMPDYTCLVTPIFRAYEYYLHRILGDIMGLDTETDKGANNFSFFT
;
A
#
# COMPACT_ATOMS: atom_id res chain seq x y z
N VAL A 1 -7.45 28.51 7.68
CA VAL A 1 -6.15 29.02 8.19
C VAL A 1 -5.07 28.23 7.47
N PRO A 2 -4.09 28.87 6.81
CA PRO A 2 -2.99 28.13 6.19
C PRO A 2 -2.21 27.36 7.25
N ALA A 3 -1.90 26.09 6.98
CA ALA A 3 -1.34 25.14 7.93
C ALA A 3 0.07 25.46 8.47
N HIS A 4 0.68 26.60 8.06
CA HIS A 4 2.07 26.96 8.39
C HIS A 4 2.25 28.46 8.71
N SER A 5 1.24 29.13 9.22
CA SER A 5 1.37 30.56 9.52
C SER A 5 1.73 30.80 10.97
N GLY A 6 3.05 30.86 11.28
CA GLY A 6 3.58 31.61 12.44
C GLY A 6 3.18 31.10 13.83
N VAL A 7 2.73 29.86 13.98
CA VAL A 7 2.55 29.26 15.29
C VAL A 7 3.87 28.58 15.65
N GLN A 8 4.65 29.19 16.52
CA GLN A 8 5.99 28.78 16.95
C GLN A 8 6.05 27.25 17.27
N PHE A 9 5.00 26.72 17.87
CA PHE A 9 4.91 25.30 18.19
C PHE A 9 4.85 24.38 16.95
N ASN A 10 4.17 24.79 15.88
CA ASN A 10 4.11 24.02 14.63
C ASN A 10 5.46 24.05 13.89
N GLU A 11 6.16 25.19 13.94
CA GLU A 11 7.48 25.31 13.31
C GLU A 11 8.53 24.49 14.07
N GLU A 12 8.45 24.42 15.40
CA GLU A 12 9.31 23.55 16.22
C GLU A 12 9.05 22.07 15.95
N VAL A 13 7.78 21.65 15.84
CA VAL A 13 7.42 20.28 15.49
C VAL A 13 7.88 19.91 14.08
N ASP A 14 7.71 20.80 13.10
CA ASP A 14 8.22 20.60 11.75
C ASP A 14 9.74 20.55 11.71
N ALA A 15 10.43 21.38 12.49
CA ALA A 15 11.89 21.36 12.59
C ALA A 15 12.39 20.06 13.26
N ILE A 16 11.72 19.59 14.32
CA ILE A 16 12.03 18.32 14.98
C ILE A 16 11.78 17.14 14.00
N ALA A 17 10.68 17.14 13.27
CA ALA A 17 10.38 16.11 12.29
C ALA A 17 11.40 16.09 11.14
N LYS A 18 11.79 17.25 10.61
CA LYS A 18 12.85 17.39 9.60
C LYS A 18 14.20 16.93 10.11
N ASN A 19 14.57 17.31 11.33
CA ASN A 19 15.83 16.92 11.94
C ASN A 19 15.87 15.43 12.28
N ALA A 20 14.74 14.82 12.69
CA ALA A 20 14.63 13.38 12.91
C ALA A 20 14.77 12.60 11.60
N LEU A 21 14.22 13.10 10.50
CA LEU A 21 14.40 12.58 9.16
C LEU A 21 15.87 12.65 8.71
N LEU A 22 16.52 13.80 8.90
CA LEU A 22 17.92 14.00 8.53
C LEU A 22 18.90 13.20 9.39
N ALA A 23 18.62 13.07 10.69
CA ALA A 23 19.48 12.33 11.64
C ALA A 23 19.48 10.81 11.39
N LYS A 24 18.45 10.26 10.74
CA LYS A 24 18.35 8.82 10.45
C LYS A 24 18.96 8.39 9.12
N GLY A 25 19.59 9.30 8.38
CA GLY A 25 20.29 8.98 7.13
C GLY A 25 19.38 8.42 6.04
N HIS A 26 18.12 8.83 5.98
CA HIS A 26 17.17 8.40 4.97
C HIS A 26 17.64 8.81 3.58
N LYS A 27 17.90 7.84 2.73
CA LYS A 27 17.97 8.05 1.28
C LYS A 27 16.54 8.15 0.76
N THR A 28 15.93 9.31 0.87
CA THR A 28 14.75 9.61 0.05
C THR A 28 15.19 9.63 -1.40
N TYR A 29 14.43 8.99 -2.30
CA TYR A 29 14.48 9.40 -3.69
C TYR A 29 14.14 10.89 -3.69
N ASN A 30 14.97 11.71 -4.33
CA ASN A 30 14.85 13.18 -4.33
C ASN A 30 13.48 13.68 -4.81
N ASP A 31 12.67 12.82 -5.43
CA ASP A 31 11.35 13.11 -5.97
C ASP A 31 10.18 12.41 -5.24
N GLY A 32 10.44 11.66 -4.16
CA GLY A 32 9.41 10.95 -3.39
C GLY A 32 8.71 9.82 -4.13
N SER A 33 9.28 9.33 -5.26
CA SER A 33 8.70 8.24 -6.02
C SER A 33 8.99 6.87 -5.40
N VAL A 34 8.03 5.94 -5.55
CA VAL A 34 8.19 4.52 -5.20
C VAL A 34 8.43 3.72 -6.48
N TYR A 35 9.45 2.89 -6.45
CA TYR A 35 9.90 2.13 -7.60
C TYR A 35 9.41 0.68 -7.54
N PHE A 36 8.85 0.21 -8.67
CA PHE A 36 8.42 -1.16 -8.87
C PHE A 36 9.08 -1.77 -10.11
N VAL A 37 9.34 -3.07 -10.06
CA VAL A 37 9.87 -3.86 -11.17
C VAL A 37 8.91 -5.00 -11.49
N GLY A 38 8.77 -5.33 -12.78
CA GLY A 38 7.93 -6.43 -13.25
C GLY A 38 6.47 -6.06 -13.49
N TYR A 39 6.10 -4.78 -13.30
CA TYR A 39 4.72 -4.32 -13.51
C TYR A 39 4.53 -3.76 -14.92
N SER A 40 3.60 -4.35 -15.65
CA SER A 40 3.11 -3.82 -16.93
C SER A 40 2.04 -2.75 -16.71
N VAL A 41 1.68 -2.06 -17.78
CA VAL A 41 0.52 -1.14 -17.78
C VAL A 41 -0.77 -1.87 -17.42
N GLN A 42 -0.92 -3.12 -17.86
CA GLN A 42 -2.09 -3.94 -17.56
C GLN A 42 -2.16 -4.30 -16.08
N ASP A 43 -1.04 -4.62 -15.44
CA ASP A 43 -1.00 -4.90 -14.00
C ASP A 43 -1.47 -3.67 -13.19
N TRP A 44 -1.02 -2.48 -13.57
CA TRP A 44 -1.47 -1.24 -12.93
C TRP A 44 -2.97 -0.98 -13.12
N GLN A 45 -3.53 -1.33 -14.30
CA GLN A 45 -4.97 -1.25 -14.51
C GLN A 45 -5.72 -2.19 -13.58
N THR A 46 -5.29 -3.45 -13.51
CA THR A 46 -5.88 -4.45 -12.61
C THR A 46 -5.82 -4.01 -11.15
N ILE A 47 -4.70 -3.41 -10.71
CA ILE A 47 -4.57 -2.85 -9.36
C ILE A 47 -5.63 -1.78 -9.10
N ILE A 48 -5.84 -0.86 -10.05
CA ILE A 48 -6.83 0.22 -9.90
C ILE A 48 -8.26 -0.33 -9.92
N GLU A 49 -8.53 -1.32 -10.76
CA GLU A 49 -9.83 -2.03 -10.80
C GLU A 49 -10.09 -2.72 -9.46
N CYS A 50 -9.13 -3.46 -8.89
CA CYS A 50 -9.25 -4.07 -7.57
C CYS A 50 -9.59 -3.05 -6.48
N ILE A 51 -8.93 -1.88 -6.48
CA ILE A 51 -9.23 -0.82 -5.51
C ILE A 51 -10.66 -0.28 -5.69
N ASN A 52 -11.13 -0.14 -6.93
CA ASN A 52 -12.49 0.31 -7.21
C ASN A 52 -13.52 -0.72 -6.75
N ASP A 53 -13.27 -2.00 -6.97
CA ASP A 53 -14.15 -3.08 -6.52
C ASP A 53 -14.21 -3.14 -4.99
N GLU A 54 -13.06 -3.01 -4.29
CA GLU A 54 -13.01 -2.86 -2.84
C GLU A 54 -13.84 -1.65 -2.35
N ASN A 55 -13.69 -0.49 -2.99
CA ASN A 55 -14.43 0.72 -2.63
C ASN A 55 -15.94 0.56 -2.85
N ALA A 56 -16.34 -0.13 -3.92
CA ALA A 56 -17.77 -0.40 -4.21
C ALA A 56 -18.40 -1.33 -3.16
N GLY A 57 -17.64 -2.31 -2.64
CA GLY A 57 -18.09 -3.18 -1.55
C GLY A 57 -18.23 -2.47 -0.21
N LEU A 58 -17.48 -1.37 0.01
CA LEU A 58 -17.51 -0.60 1.27
C LEU A 58 -18.60 0.49 1.31
N SER A 59 -19.36 0.67 0.22
CA SER A 59 -20.20 1.85 0.02
C SER A 59 -21.59 1.78 0.64
N GLU A 60 -21.85 0.96 1.66
CA GLU A 60 -23.11 1.07 2.42
C GLU A 60 -23.18 2.41 3.16
N GLY A 61 -23.80 3.40 2.53
CA GLY A 61 -24.14 4.70 3.12
C GLY A 61 -23.16 5.83 2.95
N LYS A 62 -22.01 5.64 2.28
CA LYS A 62 -21.08 6.73 1.91
C LYS A 62 -20.67 6.57 0.44
N GLU A 63 -20.96 7.57 -0.37
CA GLU A 63 -20.45 7.64 -1.74
C GLU A 63 -18.92 7.78 -1.71
N ILE A 64 -18.20 6.67 -1.92
CA ILE A 64 -16.78 6.70 -2.15
C ILE A 64 -16.57 6.97 -3.65
N SER A 65 -16.00 8.13 -3.98
CA SER A 65 -15.71 8.46 -5.38
C SER A 65 -14.80 7.40 -6.00
N PRO A 66 -15.13 6.87 -7.19
CA PRO A 66 -14.29 5.89 -7.85
C PRO A 66 -12.95 6.50 -8.26
N LEU A 67 -11.94 5.64 -8.38
CA LEU A 67 -10.68 6.02 -8.99
C LEU A 67 -10.88 6.13 -10.50
N VAL A 68 -10.48 7.27 -11.06
CA VAL A 68 -10.49 7.51 -12.50
C VAL A 68 -9.06 7.39 -13.04
N LEU A 69 -8.89 6.54 -14.04
CA LEU A 69 -7.62 6.29 -14.69
C LEU A 69 -7.59 6.94 -16.07
N THR A 70 -6.55 7.73 -16.35
CA THR A 70 -6.24 8.25 -17.68
C THR A 70 -4.83 7.84 -18.09
N LYS A 71 -4.64 7.55 -19.39
CA LYS A 71 -3.37 7.11 -19.97
C LYS A 71 -2.88 8.08 -21.02
N GLU A 72 -1.56 8.26 -21.04
CA GLU A 72 -0.88 9.09 -22.02
C GLU A 72 0.46 8.45 -22.38
N THR A 73 0.73 8.27 -23.67
CA THR A 73 2.04 7.81 -24.14
C THR A 73 2.98 8.99 -24.32
N ILE A 74 4.09 9.01 -23.60
CA ILE A 74 5.11 10.07 -23.63
C ILE A 74 6.44 9.47 -24.03
N GLY A 75 6.80 9.54 -25.30
CA GLY A 75 8.05 8.97 -25.83
C GLY A 75 8.10 7.45 -25.63
N THR A 76 9.00 6.97 -24.77
CA THR A 76 9.20 5.53 -24.50
C THR A 76 8.46 5.02 -23.27
N ARG A 77 7.66 5.85 -22.61
CA ARG A 77 6.94 5.49 -21.38
C ARG A 77 5.43 5.71 -21.54
N GLU A 78 4.68 4.89 -20.86
CA GLU A 78 3.26 5.10 -20.60
C GLU A 78 3.09 5.80 -19.25
N LYS A 79 2.37 6.93 -19.25
CA LYS A 79 2.01 7.64 -18.04
C LYS A 79 0.55 7.36 -17.72
N ILE A 80 0.33 6.78 -16.54
CA ILE A 80 -1.00 6.56 -16.00
C ILE A 80 -1.22 7.62 -14.91
N LYS A 81 -2.29 8.39 -15.03
CA LYS A 81 -2.74 9.30 -13.97
C LYS A 81 -3.98 8.71 -13.33
N VAL A 82 -3.94 8.50 -12.03
CA VAL A 82 -5.05 8.02 -11.21
C VAL A 82 -5.53 9.17 -10.35
N THR A 83 -6.83 9.46 -10.40
CA THR A 83 -7.43 10.54 -9.60
C THR A 83 -8.60 10.01 -8.77
N GLN A 84 -8.77 10.53 -7.56
CA GLN A 84 -9.92 10.30 -6.69
C GLN A 84 -10.20 11.59 -5.94
N ALA A 85 -11.36 12.17 -6.17
CA ALA A 85 -11.71 13.52 -5.68
C ALA A 85 -10.58 14.53 -6.00
N ASN A 86 -9.99 15.14 -4.99
CA ASN A 86 -8.91 16.15 -5.15
C ASN A 86 -7.48 15.54 -5.11
N ASN A 87 -7.36 14.21 -5.04
CA ASN A 87 -6.07 13.54 -4.99
C ASN A 87 -5.69 12.99 -6.36
N ALA A 88 -4.39 13.00 -6.64
CA ALA A 88 -3.84 12.44 -7.87
C ALA A 88 -2.53 11.70 -7.60
N VAL A 89 -2.37 10.58 -8.29
CA VAL A 89 -1.15 9.77 -8.31
C VAL A 89 -0.76 9.55 -9.77
N VAL A 90 0.52 9.63 -10.07
CA VAL A 90 1.07 9.39 -11.40
C VAL A 90 1.95 8.15 -11.37
N ILE A 91 1.72 7.24 -12.30
CA ILE A 91 2.51 6.02 -12.48
C ILE A 91 3.17 6.13 -13.85
N ASN A 92 4.49 6.16 -13.87
CA ASN A 92 5.28 6.17 -15.10
C ASN A 92 5.79 4.75 -15.38
N CYS A 93 5.25 4.10 -16.40
CA CYS A 93 5.62 2.75 -16.81
C CYS A 93 6.59 2.80 -17.98
N TYR A 94 7.71 2.12 -17.89
CA TYR A 94 8.75 2.05 -18.92
C TYR A 94 8.73 0.67 -19.60
N LYS A 95 9.21 0.60 -20.85
CA LYS A 95 9.23 -0.63 -21.67
C LYS A 95 9.96 -1.82 -21.05
N ASN A 96 10.85 -1.58 -20.08
CA ASN A 96 11.60 -2.62 -19.35
C ASN A 96 10.89 -3.09 -18.07
N SER A 97 9.56 -2.95 -18.01
CA SER A 97 8.73 -3.31 -16.85
C SER A 97 9.15 -2.62 -15.55
N LYS A 98 9.72 -1.43 -15.65
CA LYS A 98 10.01 -0.55 -14.52
C LYS A 98 8.92 0.50 -14.40
N SER A 99 8.44 0.73 -13.18
CA SER A 99 7.42 1.71 -12.90
C SER A 99 7.81 2.60 -11.72
N TYR A 100 7.47 3.88 -11.81
CA TYR A 100 7.64 4.85 -10.74
C TYR A 100 6.28 5.42 -10.38
N VAL A 101 5.87 5.25 -9.13
CA VAL A 101 4.64 5.80 -8.57
C VAL A 101 4.96 7.10 -7.85
N GLN A 102 4.36 8.19 -8.26
CA GLN A 102 4.64 9.55 -7.79
C GLN A 102 3.34 10.23 -7.35
N GLY A 103 3.40 10.97 -6.26
CA GLY A 103 2.26 11.74 -5.76
C GLY A 103 2.47 12.16 -4.30
N LYS A 104 1.50 12.94 -3.78
CA LYS A 104 1.45 13.22 -2.35
C LYS A 104 1.10 11.92 -1.62
N GLN A 105 1.69 11.70 -0.45
CA GLN A 105 1.40 10.55 0.42
C GLN A 105 0.00 10.71 1.06
N THR A 106 -1.02 10.56 0.24
CA THR A 106 -2.44 10.58 0.62
C THR A 106 -2.94 9.14 0.78
N VAL A 107 -4.16 8.98 1.28
CA VAL A 107 -4.83 7.67 1.36
C VAL A 107 -4.88 6.99 -0.02
N LEU A 108 -5.14 7.74 -1.10
CA LEU A 108 -5.09 7.22 -2.47
C LEU A 108 -3.70 6.63 -2.81
N PHE A 109 -2.62 7.40 -2.54
CA PHE A 109 -1.25 6.95 -2.81
C PHE A 109 -0.95 5.65 -2.05
N GLN A 110 -1.28 5.61 -0.77
CA GLN A 110 -1.05 4.46 0.09
C GLN A 110 -1.86 3.23 -0.32
N LYS A 111 -3.13 3.40 -0.73
CA LYS A 111 -3.95 2.31 -1.28
C LYS A 111 -3.30 1.71 -2.53
N ILE A 112 -2.83 2.54 -3.46
CA ILE A 112 -2.16 2.09 -4.67
C ILE A 112 -0.88 1.31 -4.33
N ILE A 113 -0.03 1.84 -3.43
CA ILE A 113 1.21 1.17 -3.03
C ILE A 113 0.92 -0.16 -2.31
N SER A 114 0.00 -0.18 -1.34
CA SER A 114 -0.32 -1.41 -0.59
C SER A 114 -0.93 -2.49 -1.48
N THR A 115 -1.80 -2.10 -2.41
CA THR A 115 -2.38 -3.04 -3.38
C THR A 115 -1.31 -3.55 -4.35
N ALA A 116 -0.41 -2.68 -4.83
CA ALA A 116 0.71 -3.10 -5.66
C ALA A 116 1.61 -4.11 -4.92
N ILE A 117 1.97 -3.86 -3.66
CA ILE A 117 2.76 -4.80 -2.85
C ILE A 117 2.09 -6.16 -2.75
N TRP A 118 0.78 -6.22 -2.65
CA TRP A 118 0.03 -7.49 -2.63
C TRP A 118 0.24 -8.36 -3.88
N PHE A 119 0.55 -7.74 -5.02
CA PHE A 119 0.87 -8.45 -6.28
C PHE A 119 2.33 -8.90 -6.37
N LEU A 120 3.20 -8.55 -5.41
CA LEU A 120 4.61 -8.95 -5.42
C LEU A 120 4.76 -10.45 -5.09
N GLY A 121 5.54 -11.14 -5.91
CA GLY A 121 5.66 -12.60 -5.84
C GLY A 121 6.70 -13.12 -4.84
N ASN A 122 7.57 -12.27 -4.27
CA ASN A 122 8.60 -12.73 -3.35
C ASN A 122 8.93 -11.71 -2.26
N LYS A 123 9.45 -12.22 -1.13
CA LYS A 123 9.76 -11.43 0.07
C LYS A 123 10.80 -10.34 -0.17
N GLN A 124 11.84 -10.62 -0.96
CA GLN A 124 12.91 -9.66 -1.21
C GLN A 124 12.35 -8.41 -1.90
N THR A 125 11.53 -8.58 -2.92
CA THR A 125 10.90 -7.48 -3.66
C THR A 125 9.92 -6.70 -2.78
N VAL A 126 9.17 -7.37 -1.88
CA VAL A 126 8.31 -6.70 -0.89
C VAL A 126 9.13 -5.78 0.00
N ILE A 127 10.20 -6.30 0.59
CA ILE A 127 11.04 -5.54 1.52
C ILE A 127 11.76 -4.39 0.82
N GLU A 128 12.29 -4.60 -0.38
CA GLU A 128 12.92 -3.54 -1.18
C GLU A 128 11.93 -2.42 -1.51
N THR A 129 10.70 -2.77 -1.87
CA THR A 129 9.64 -1.79 -2.15
C THR A 129 9.27 -0.99 -0.90
N LEU A 130 9.10 -1.66 0.24
CA LEU A 130 8.80 -1.02 1.52
C LEU A 130 9.96 -0.14 2.01
N ASN A 131 11.20 -0.61 1.86
CA ASN A 131 12.40 0.19 2.16
C ASN A 131 12.44 1.47 1.32
N ASN A 132 12.13 1.38 0.03
CA ASN A 132 12.05 2.55 -0.85
C ASN A 132 10.93 3.51 -0.40
N TYR A 133 9.77 2.98 -0.04
CA TYR A 133 8.63 3.78 0.39
C TYR A 133 8.88 4.49 1.72
N HIS A 134 9.44 3.78 2.70
CA HIS A 134 9.72 4.32 4.03
C HIS A 134 11.12 4.92 4.19
N ALA A 135 11.95 4.90 3.14
CA ALA A 135 13.35 5.34 3.15
C ALA A 135 14.21 4.64 4.24
N LEU A 136 14.02 3.34 4.41
CA LEU A 136 14.72 2.48 5.35
C LEU A 136 15.66 1.51 4.64
N THR A 137 16.43 0.76 5.42
CA THR A 137 17.41 -0.22 4.93
C THR A 137 17.30 -1.55 5.67
N LEU A 138 16.08 -1.99 6.00
CA LEU A 138 15.86 -3.30 6.61
C LEU A 138 16.18 -4.40 5.59
N THR A 139 16.85 -5.43 6.05
CA THR A 139 17.11 -6.60 5.22
C THR A 139 15.93 -7.58 5.26
N ALA A 140 15.74 -8.34 4.18
CA ALA A 140 14.69 -9.36 4.15
C ALA A 140 14.86 -10.37 5.31
N ASN A 141 16.09 -10.70 5.68
CA ASN A 141 16.39 -11.63 6.79
C ASN A 141 15.95 -11.08 8.15
N GLU A 142 16.14 -9.79 8.42
CA GLU A 142 15.67 -9.15 9.66
C GLU A 142 14.16 -9.20 9.77
N VAL A 143 13.46 -8.87 8.69
CA VAL A 143 11.98 -8.91 8.67
C VAL A 143 11.47 -10.33 8.78
N GLU A 144 12.09 -11.29 8.11
CA GLU A 144 11.72 -12.71 8.19
C GLU A 144 11.96 -13.30 9.58
N THR A 145 13.10 -12.99 10.20
CA THR A 145 13.36 -13.38 11.59
C THR A 145 12.27 -12.85 12.52
N LYS A 146 11.87 -11.59 12.34
CA LYS A 146 10.77 -10.99 13.09
C LYS A 146 9.43 -11.66 12.80
N PHE A 147 9.18 -12.01 11.52
CA PHE A 147 8.00 -12.73 11.09
C PHE A 147 7.88 -14.09 11.81
N GLU A 148 8.95 -14.89 11.79
CA GLU A 148 9.00 -16.20 12.46
C GLU A 148 8.80 -16.09 13.97
N GLN A 149 9.36 -15.05 14.62
CA GLN A 149 9.15 -14.79 16.06
C GLN A 149 7.69 -14.47 16.39
N MET A 150 7.01 -13.67 15.54
CA MET A 150 5.62 -13.25 15.80
C MET A 150 4.59 -14.29 15.35
N LEU A 151 4.89 -15.06 14.33
CA LEU A 151 4.01 -16.04 13.70
C LEU A 151 4.68 -17.42 13.56
N PRO A 152 5.11 -18.06 14.67
CA PRO A 152 5.94 -19.28 14.64
C PRO A 152 5.22 -20.48 14.01
N ASN A 153 3.89 -20.46 13.98
CA ASN A 153 3.08 -21.56 13.44
C ASN A 153 2.46 -21.25 12.07
N TYR A 154 2.93 -20.18 11.42
CA TYR A 154 2.41 -19.79 10.12
C TYR A 154 2.72 -20.86 9.07
N ARG A 155 1.69 -21.24 8.31
CA ARG A 155 1.82 -22.16 7.17
C ARG A 155 1.70 -21.35 5.89
N HIS A 156 2.68 -21.48 4.99
CA HIS A 156 2.70 -20.79 3.70
C HIS A 156 1.63 -21.33 2.75
N GLU A 157 0.38 -20.89 2.93
CA GLU A 157 -0.76 -21.34 2.11
C GLU A 157 -0.90 -20.50 0.83
N SER A 158 -0.61 -19.20 0.91
CA SER A 158 -0.76 -18.28 -0.19
C SER A 158 0.36 -17.26 -0.22
N GLN A 159 0.98 -17.05 -1.39
CA GLN A 159 2.02 -16.03 -1.59
C GLN A 159 1.51 -14.61 -1.34
N LYS A 160 0.29 -14.31 -1.80
CA LYS A 160 -0.34 -13.00 -1.57
C LYS A 160 -0.60 -12.74 -0.09
N HIS A 161 -1.10 -13.75 0.62
CA HIS A 161 -1.34 -13.65 2.05
C HIS A 161 -0.03 -13.49 2.83
N TYR A 162 1.01 -14.25 2.48
CA TYR A 162 2.34 -14.10 3.03
C TYR A 162 2.89 -12.68 2.82
N ALA A 163 2.76 -12.09 1.62
CA ALA A 163 3.21 -10.74 1.33
C ALA A 163 2.50 -9.69 2.20
N ASN A 164 1.19 -9.85 2.46
CA ASN A 164 0.45 -8.98 3.37
C ASN A 164 0.95 -9.08 4.81
N LEU A 165 1.13 -10.29 5.32
CA LEU A 165 1.65 -10.51 6.67
C LEU A 165 3.08 -9.99 6.81
N LEU A 166 3.94 -10.23 5.82
CA LEU A 166 5.31 -9.72 5.81
C LEU A 166 5.33 -8.19 5.84
N SER A 167 4.44 -7.53 5.07
CA SER A 167 4.29 -6.07 5.10
C SER A 167 3.79 -5.57 6.46
N ALA A 168 2.87 -6.28 7.10
CA ALA A 168 2.40 -5.96 8.44
C ALA A 168 3.54 -6.06 9.47
N ILE A 169 4.33 -7.13 9.43
CA ILE A 169 5.51 -7.32 10.30
C ILE A 169 6.54 -6.21 10.05
N TYR A 170 6.86 -5.91 8.78
CA TYR A 170 7.75 -4.80 8.44
C TYR A 170 7.26 -3.50 9.10
N ASN A 171 5.97 -3.20 9.02
CA ASN A 171 5.39 -1.99 9.59
C ASN A 171 5.56 -1.93 11.12
N THR A 172 5.63 -3.07 11.83
CA THR A 172 5.92 -3.09 13.28
C THR A 172 7.37 -2.74 13.60
N MET A 173 8.27 -2.82 12.62
CA MET A 173 9.69 -2.49 12.79
C MET A 173 9.99 -1.02 12.50
N LEU A 174 9.01 -0.26 11.99
CA LEU A 174 9.15 1.18 11.77
C LEU A 174 9.29 1.89 13.10
N THR A 175 10.30 2.77 13.18
CA THR A 175 10.56 3.59 14.37
C THR A 175 10.46 5.05 14.02
N GLY A 176 9.94 5.85 14.93
CA GLY A 176 9.79 7.30 14.77
C GLY A 176 8.32 7.74 14.81
N TYR A 177 8.12 9.04 14.80
CA TYR A 177 6.79 9.64 14.75
C TYR A 177 6.25 9.60 13.33
N MET A 178 5.02 9.11 13.18
CA MET A 178 4.25 9.18 11.94
C MET A 178 2.95 9.93 12.21
N PRO A 179 2.60 10.92 11.39
CA PRO A 179 1.38 11.71 11.57
C PRO A 179 0.09 10.88 11.42
N ASP A 180 0.14 9.79 10.64
CA ASP A 180 -0.97 8.89 10.39
C ASP A 180 -0.47 7.44 10.31
N TYR A 181 -0.98 6.59 11.20
CA TYR A 181 -0.67 5.16 11.24
C TYR A 181 -1.68 4.31 10.47
N THR A 182 -2.77 4.89 9.96
CA THR A 182 -3.86 4.14 9.32
C THR A 182 -3.35 3.30 8.15
N CYS A 183 -2.42 3.83 7.37
CA CYS A 183 -1.83 3.10 6.25
C CYS A 183 -1.00 1.88 6.68
N LEU A 184 -0.42 1.90 7.89
CA LEU A 184 0.41 0.81 8.38
C LEU A 184 -0.41 -0.43 8.77
N VAL A 185 -1.70 -0.25 9.09
CA VAL A 185 -2.59 -1.34 9.47
C VAL A 185 -3.29 -2.00 8.29
N THR A 186 -3.28 -1.39 7.11
CA THR A 186 -3.92 -1.94 5.90
C THR A 186 -3.50 -3.38 5.60
N PRO A 187 -2.21 -3.77 5.64
CA PRO A 187 -1.81 -5.14 5.35
C PRO A 187 -2.38 -6.15 6.36
N ILE A 188 -2.50 -5.78 7.64
CA ILE A 188 -3.04 -6.70 8.65
C ILE A 188 -4.57 -6.84 8.51
N PHE A 189 -5.28 -5.79 8.11
CA PHE A 189 -6.71 -5.90 7.80
C PHE A 189 -6.96 -6.84 6.63
N ARG A 190 -6.18 -6.78 5.56
CA ARG A 190 -6.27 -7.73 4.43
C ARG A 190 -5.98 -9.17 4.83
N ALA A 191 -5.01 -9.37 5.73
CA ALA A 191 -4.75 -10.69 6.28
C ALA A 191 -5.93 -11.19 7.13
N TYR A 192 -6.55 -10.29 7.91
CA TYR A 192 -7.73 -10.59 8.70
C TYR A 192 -8.94 -10.94 7.82
N GLU A 193 -9.19 -10.18 6.77
CA GLU A 193 -10.20 -10.48 5.77
C GLU A 193 -10.02 -11.87 5.16
N TYR A 194 -8.80 -12.20 4.75
CA TYR A 194 -8.50 -13.52 4.20
C TYR A 194 -8.89 -14.65 5.15
N TYR A 195 -8.53 -14.55 6.44
CA TYR A 195 -8.91 -15.57 7.42
C TYR A 195 -10.42 -15.59 7.68
N LEU A 196 -11.06 -14.44 7.68
CA LEU A 196 -12.51 -14.36 7.84
C LEU A 196 -13.22 -15.07 6.68
N HIS A 197 -12.81 -14.86 5.44
CA HIS A 197 -13.30 -15.60 4.28
C HIS A 197 -13.10 -17.10 4.43
N ARG A 198 -11.92 -17.54 4.87
CA ARG A 198 -11.63 -18.96 5.11
C ARG A 198 -12.55 -19.54 6.18
N ILE A 199 -12.76 -18.87 7.26
CA ILE A 199 -13.65 -19.34 8.35
C ILE A 199 -15.09 -19.40 7.86
N LEU A 200 -15.59 -18.34 7.25
CA LEU A 200 -16.98 -18.28 6.80
C LEU A 200 -17.24 -19.22 5.63
N GLY A 201 -16.36 -19.28 4.65
CA GLY A 201 -16.50 -20.14 3.47
C GLY A 201 -16.23 -21.61 3.80
N ASP A 202 -15.02 -21.90 4.30
CA ASP A 202 -14.56 -23.29 4.45
C ASP A 202 -15.23 -24.02 5.63
N ILE A 203 -15.54 -23.30 6.72
CA ILE A 203 -16.09 -23.90 7.95
C ILE A 203 -17.61 -23.75 8.03
N MET A 204 -18.14 -22.58 7.67
CA MET A 204 -19.57 -22.29 7.79
C MET A 204 -20.33 -22.48 6.47
N GLY A 205 -19.65 -22.67 5.35
CA GLY A 205 -20.26 -22.88 4.03
C GLY A 205 -21.00 -21.65 3.48
N LEU A 206 -20.62 -20.45 3.95
CA LEU A 206 -21.23 -19.21 3.50
C LEU A 206 -20.53 -18.70 2.25
N ASP A 207 -21.30 -18.17 1.30
CA ASP A 207 -20.73 -17.49 0.14
C ASP A 207 -20.21 -16.11 0.54
N THR A 208 -18.90 -15.95 0.57
CA THR A 208 -18.21 -14.75 0.99
C THR A 208 -17.66 -13.93 -0.18
N GLU A 209 -17.86 -14.39 -1.41
CA GLU A 209 -17.42 -13.72 -2.61
C GLU A 209 -18.61 -13.33 -3.49
N THR A 210 -18.52 -12.20 -4.16
CA THR A 210 -19.46 -11.80 -5.21
C THR A 210 -19.17 -12.60 -6.49
N ASP A 211 -20.10 -12.62 -7.45
CA ASP A 211 -19.93 -13.22 -8.79
C ASP A 211 -18.67 -12.70 -9.54
N LYS A 212 -18.11 -11.57 -9.11
CA LYS A 212 -16.88 -10.97 -9.66
C LYS A 212 -15.63 -11.29 -8.84
N GLY A 213 -15.72 -12.15 -7.83
CA GLY A 213 -14.61 -12.48 -6.91
C GLY A 213 -14.24 -11.35 -5.94
N ALA A 214 -15.10 -10.34 -5.77
CA ALA A 214 -14.94 -9.33 -4.74
C ALA A 214 -15.54 -9.81 -3.42
N ASN A 215 -14.99 -9.31 -2.30
CA ASN A 215 -15.46 -9.67 -0.98
C ASN A 215 -16.90 -9.21 -0.74
N ASN A 216 -17.74 -10.10 -0.23
CA ASN A 216 -19.12 -9.80 0.14
C ASN A 216 -19.25 -9.80 1.67
N PHE A 217 -19.06 -8.63 2.29
CA PHE A 217 -19.18 -8.46 3.74
C PHE A 217 -20.54 -7.95 4.19
N SER A 218 -21.55 -7.91 3.32
CA SER A 218 -22.91 -7.51 3.68
C SER A 218 -23.58 -8.43 4.72
N PHE A 219 -22.95 -9.55 5.04
CA PHE A 219 -23.41 -10.45 6.12
C PHE A 219 -23.25 -9.89 7.54
N PHE A 220 -22.52 -8.78 7.71
CA PHE A 220 -22.17 -8.22 9.02
C PHE A 220 -22.90 -6.92 9.36
N THR A 221 -23.84 -6.49 8.54
CA THR A 221 -24.69 -5.29 8.79
C THR A 221 -26.03 -5.63 9.41
#